data_196fac8c3079a15c9f925c819b493c69
#
_entry.id   196fac8c3079a15c9f925c819b493c69
#
_cell.length_a   1.000
_cell.length_b   1.000
_cell.length_c   1.000
_cell.angle_alpha   90.00
_cell.angle_beta   90.00
_cell.angle_gamma   90.00
#
_symmetry.space_group_name_H-M   'P 1'
#
loop_
_entity.id
_entity.type
_entity.pdbx_description
1 polymer ?
#
loop_
_entity_poly.entity_id
_entity_poly.type
_entity_poly.pdbx_seq_one_letter_code
_entity_poly.pdbx_strand_id
1 'polypeptide(L)'
;MAIKELSSQSAIDHKRKRRTTLTYIVSVCFLFICVYLNMAIGSSKINFSDIVHYVTGHTDTKATFLLHNVRMPRMIAGLFIGGALAVSGLLMQAMTRNPLASPKIFGVSSGASFVIVLVTIIIPSLEYYSLYLGVIGAFIGGLTVYTLSGATKGMTPIKLALAGMAIHLFFSSMTEGIIILNENSNEQVMFWLVGSLSSMKWDEILTILPWLIGALIATVFIGRQLTIMELGDDIAKGLGQNINKVRIIIGLLVIILTGMSVSIAGPIGFVGLIVPHIVKRYVSKNYLVMIPLTFIIGADLLLLSDVLSRLITYPYESPVGIVTSFVGALYFLFITIKGVKRI
;
A
#
# COMPACT_ATOMS: atom_id res chain seq x y z
N MET A 1 39.08 -26.14 -11.19
CA MET A 1 38.60 -24.89 -10.62
C MET A 1 37.13 -24.64 -10.99
N ALA A 2 36.75 -24.64 -12.27
CA ALA A 2 35.41 -24.41 -12.78
C ALA A 2 34.28 -25.31 -12.18
N ILE A 3 34.55 -26.63 -11.98
CA ILE A 3 33.56 -27.58 -11.44
C ILE A 3 33.21 -27.26 -9.97
N LYS A 4 34.16 -26.78 -9.19
CA LYS A 4 33.97 -26.40 -7.78
C LYS A 4 33.21 -25.08 -7.66
N GLU A 5 33.37 -24.16 -8.61
CA GLU A 5 32.60 -22.91 -8.73
C GLU A 5 31.14 -23.18 -9.13
N LEU A 6 30.92 -24.05 -10.12
CA LEU A 6 29.58 -24.46 -10.54
C LEU A 6 28.79 -25.17 -9.43
N SER A 7 29.45 -26.04 -8.65
CA SER A 7 28.82 -26.73 -7.52
C SER A 7 28.48 -25.75 -6.36
N SER A 8 29.30 -24.75 -6.11
CA SER A 8 29.07 -23.73 -5.12
C SER A 8 27.91 -22.78 -5.52
N GLN A 9 27.86 -22.41 -6.80
CA GLN A 9 26.79 -21.57 -7.35
C GLN A 9 25.44 -22.28 -7.33
N SER A 10 25.39 -23.57 -7.70
CA SER A 10 24.17 -24.38 -7.63
C SER A 10 23.65 -24.53 -6.19
N ALA A 11 24.55 -24.72 -5.21
CA ALA A 11 24.19 -24.81 -3.78
C ALA A 11 23.62 -23.48 -3.24
N ILE A 12 24.17 -22.34 -3.67
CA ILE A 12 23.69 -21.01 -3.32
C ILE A 12 22.29 -20.78 -3.90
N ASP A 13 22.06 -21.16 -5.17
CA ASP A 13 20.77 -21.01 -5.84
C ASP A 13 19.70 -21.91 -5.21
N HIS A 14 20.03 -23.15 -4.85
CA HIS A 14 19.13 -24.04 -4.12
C HIS A 14 18.74 -23.49 -2.74
N LYS A 15 19.70 -22.98 -1.97
CA LYS A 15 19.45 -22.36 -0.69
C LYS A 15 18.55 -21.11 -0.80
N ARG A 16 18.75 -20.33 -1.86
CA ARG A 16 17.95 -19.13 -2.15
C ARG A 16 16.53 -19.49 -2.56
N LYS A 17 16.33 -20.47 -3.43
CA LYS A 17 14.99 -20.99 -3.82
C LYS A 17 14.25 -21.51 -2.59
N ARG A 18 14.88 -22.36 -1.77
CA ARG A 18 14.28 -22.91 -0.55
C ARG A 18 13.84 -21.80 0.42
N ARG A 19 14.67 -20.76 0.59
CA ARG A 19 14.34 -19.60 1.43
C ARG A 19 13.14 -18.84 0.87
N THR A 20 13.08 -18.60 -0.41
CA THR A 20 11.94 -17.94 -1.09
C THR A 20 10.65 -18.74 -0.88
N THR A 21 10.67 -20.05 -1.14
CA THR A 21 9.51 -20.93 -0.95
C THR A 21 9.05 -20.94 0.51
N LEU A 22 9.99 -21.04 1.47
CA LEU A 22 9.64 -20.98 2.89
C LEU A 22 9.00 -19.65 3.27
N THR A 23 9.52 -18.53 2.77
CA THR A 23 8.94 -17.20 3.02
C THR A 23 7.50 -17.11 2.49
N TYR A 24 7.23 -17.65 1.27
CA TYR A 24 5.88 -17.72 0.73
C TYR A 24 4.94 -18.53 1.61
N ILE A 25 5.34 -19.75 1.98
CA ILE A 25 4.51 -20.62 2.82
C ILE A 25 4.18 -19.94 4.16
N VAL A 26 5.21 -19.38 4.81
CA VAL A 26 5.02 -18.69 6.10
C VAL A 26 4.09 -17.49 5.95
N SER A 27 4.28 -16.64 4.92
CA SER A 27 3.42 -15.47 4.69
C SER A 27 1.98 -15.87 4.36
N VAL A 28 1.76 -16.90 3.54
CA VAL A 28 0.41 -17.38 3.24
C VAL A 28 -0.27 -17.96 4.48
N CYS A 29 0.44 -18.79 5.27
CA CYS A 29 -0.11 -19.30 6.53
C CYS A 29 -0.45 -18.15 7.50
N PHE A 30 0.42 -17.14 7.57
CA PHE A 30 0.20 -15.98 8.41
C PHE A 30 -0.97 -15.12 7.93
N LEU A 31 -1.19 -15.03 6.62
CA LEU A 31 -2.36 -14.37 6.04
C LEU A 31 -3.67 -15.01 6.52
N PHE A 32 -3.75 -16.34 6.51
CA PHE A 32 -4.94 -17.03 7.03
C PHE A 32 -5.17 -16.74 8.52
N ILE A 33 -4.11 -16.65 9.31
CA ILE A 33 -4.21 -16.27 10.72
C ILE A 33 -4.71 -14.82 10.84
N CYS A 34 -4.17 -13.88 10.08
CA CYS A 34 -4.59 -12.48 10.09
C CYS A 34 -6.06 -12.32 9.65
N VAL A 35 -6.49 -13.05 8.62
CA VAL A 35 -7.88 -13.09 8.17
C VAL A 35 -8.80 -13.60 9.28
N TYR A 36 -8.44 -14.72 9.90
CA TYR A 36 -9.20 -15.27 11.02
C TYR A 36 -9.31 -14.29 12.20
N LEU A 37 -8.18 -13.70 12.62
CA LEU A 37 -8.16 -12.74 13.71
C LEU A 37 -9.01 -11.50 13.40
N ASN A 38 -8.97 -11.03 12.15
CA ASN A 38 -9.75 -9.88 11.71
C ASN A 38 -11.26 -10.16 11.75
N MET A 39 -11.67 -11.41 11.48
CA MET A 39 -13.06 -11.85 11.60
C MET A 39 -13.47 -12.14 13.05
N ALA A 40 -12.58 -12.66 13.90
CA ALA A 40 -12.89 -13.06 15.26
C ALA A 40 -12.85 -11.89 16.26
N ILE A 41 -11.89 -10.94 16.12
CA ILE A 41 -11.63 -9.86 17.06
C ILE A 41 -12.39 -8.59 16.68
N GLY A 42 -13.09 -7.96 17.63
CA GLY A 42 -13.79 -6.70 17.47
C GLY A 42 -14.64 -6.39 18.72
N SER A 43 -15.46 -5.34 18.67
CA SER A 43 -16.33 -4.90 19.78
C SER A 43 -17.32 -5.99 20.25
N SER A 44 -17.72 -6.89 19.38
CA SER A 44 -18.57 -8.04 19.70
C SER A 44 -17.75 -9.33 19.59
N LYS A 45 -17.90 -10.24 20.56
CA LYS A 45 -17.29 -11.56 20.49
C LYS A 45 -17.97 -12.40 19.40
N ILE A 46 -17.20 -12.92 18.47
CA ILE A 46 -17.63 -13.87 17.45
C ILE A 46 -16.82 -15.15 17.64
N ASN A 47 -17.51 -16.27 17.81
CA ASN A 47 -16.88 -17.56 17.99
C ASN A 47 -16.50 -18.18 16.63
N PHE A 48 -15.61 -19.16 16.66
CA PHE A 48 -15.22 -19.89 15.45
C PHE A 48 -16.42 -20.55 14.76
N SER A 49 -17.38 -21.09 15.55
CA SER A 49 -18.64 -21.65 15.02
C SER A 49 -19.46 -20.66 14.20
N ASP A 50 -19.51 -19.39 14.61
CA ASP A 50 -20.25 -18.34 13.89
C ASP A 50 -19.62 -18.04 12.53
N ILE A 51 -18.27 -18.09 12.46
CA ILE A 51 -17.54 -17.92 11.20
C ILE A 51 -17.82 -19.11 10.27
N VAL A 52 -17.82 -20.34 10.80
CA VAL A 52 -18.15 -21.53 10.02
C VAL A 52 -19.59 -21.48 9.52
N HIS A 53 -20.56 -21.11 10.38
CA HIS A 53 -21.96 -20.93 9.98
C HIS A 53 -22.11 -19.89 8.87
N TYR A 54 -21.40 -18.77 8.98
CA TYR A 54 -21.38 -17.74 7.93
C TYR A 54 -20.88 -18.28 6.59
N VAL A 55 -19.76 -19.02 6.58
CA VAL A 55 -19.16 -19.60 5.36
C VAL A 55 -20.05 -20.70 4.77
N THR A 56 -20.79 -21.44 5.60
CA THR A 56 -21.74 -22.49 5.16
C THR A 56 -23.11 -21.95 4.76
N GLY A 57 -23.31 -20.63 4.74
CA GLY A 57 -24.53 -20.00 4.22
C GLY A 57 -25.66 -19.83 5.24
N HIS A 58 -25.42 -20.09 6.53
CA HIS A 58 -26.40 -19.84 7.59
C HIS A 58 -26.28 -18.37 8.05
N THR A 59 -27.23 -17.51 7.65
CA THR A 59 -27.12 -16.06 7.82
C THR A 59 -28.06 -15.44 8.86
N ASP A 60 -28.82 -16.25 9.59
CA ASP A 60 -29.96 -15.79 10.40
C ASP A 60 -29.58 -15.30 11.82
N THR A 61 -28.29 -15.21 12.14
CA THR A 61 -27.86 -14.79 13.47
C THR A 61 -27.29 -13.37 13.46
N LYS A 62 -27.37 -12.67 14.62
CA LYS A 62 -26.72 -11.36 14.80
C LYS A 62 -25.22 -11.41 14.50
N ALA A 63 -24.56 -12.53 14.79
CA ALA A 63 -23.15 -12.73 14.52
C ALA A 63 -22.87 -12.76 13.01
N THR A 64 -23.67 -13.48 12.23
CA THR A 64 -23.51 -13.55 10.77
C THR A 64 -23.82 -12.23 10.09
N PHE A 65 -24.80 -11.47 10.61
CA PHE A 65 -25.07 -10.11 10.15
C PHE A 65 -23.86 -9.18 10.35
N LEU A 66 -23.22 -9.20 11.53
CA LEU A 66 -22.01 -8.43 11.82
C LEU A 66 -20.83 -8.87 10.95
N LEU A 67 -20.68 -10.17 10.74
CA LEU A 67 -19.65 -10.71 9.85
C LEU A 67 -19.82 -10.17 8.43
N HIS A 68 -21.03 -10.22 7.88
CA HIS A 68 -21.29 -9.80 6.51
C HIS A 68 -21.18 -8.29 6.31
N ASN A 69 -21.79 -7.49 7.18
CA ASN A 69 -21.94 -6.05 6.93
C ASN A 69 -20.79 -5.19 7.50
N VAL A 70 -20.02 -5.72 8.45
CA VAL A 70 -18.97 -4.93 9.13
C VAL A 70 -17.59 -5.56 8.94
N ARG A 71 -17.43 -6.85 9.28
CA ARG A 71 -16.10 -7.47 9.33
C ARG A 71 -15.57 -7.90 7.98
N MET A 72 -16.40 -8.48 7.12
CA MET A 72 -16.00 -8.90 5.79
C MET A 72 -15.57 -7.73 4.90
N PRO A 73 -16.34 -6.64 4.77
CA PRO A 73 -15.90 -5.47 4.03
C PRO A 73 -14.56 -4.95 4.53
N ARG A 74 -14.42 -4.79 5.84
CA ARG A 74 -13.20 -4.29 6.48
C ARG A 74 -11.99 -5.20 6.22
N MET A 75 -12.17 -6.51 6.36
CA MET A 75 -11.13 -7.51 6.10
C MET A 75 -10.70 -7.51 4.63
N ILE A 76 -11.64 -7.49 3.68
CA ILE A 76 -11.35 -7.44 2.24
C ILE A 76 -10.65 -6.12 1.90
N ALA A 77 -11.11 -4.98 2.43
CA ALA A 77 -10.43 -3.70 2.28
C ALA A 77 -8.99 -3.77 2.80
N GLY A 78 -8.77 -4.27 4.01
CA GLY A 78 -7.44 -4.42 4.59
C GLY A 78 -6.51 -5.28 3.75
N LEU A 79 -7.01 -6.38 3.21
CA LEU A 79 -6.27 -7.29 2.35
C LEU A 79 -5.81 -6.59 1.05
N PHE A 80 -6.74 -6.01 0.31
CA PHE A 80 -6.42 -5.41 -0.99
C PHE A 80 -5.69 -4.08 -0.87
N ILE A 81 -6.06 -3.22 0.08
CA ILE A 81 -5.39 -1.93 0.32
C ILE A 81 -3.96 -2.16 0.83
N GLY A 82 -3.77 -3.07 1.80
CA GLY A 82 -2.44 -3.41 2.31
C GLY A 82 -1.52 -3.92 1.22
N GLY A 83 -2.02 -4.87 0.41
CA GLY A 83 -1.31 -5.40 -0.74
C GLY A 83 -1.02 -4.34 -1.81
N ALA A 84 -2.01 -3.52 -2.18
CA ALA A 84 -1.88 -2.46 -3.17
C ALA A 84 -0.86 -1.38 -2.77
N LEU A 85 -0.92 -0.91 -1.53
CA LEU A 85 0.05 0.07 -1.00
C LEU A 85 1.47 -0.50 -0.94
N ALA A 86 1.63 -1.76 -0.58
CA ALA A 86 2.93 -2.43 -0.56
C ALA A 86 3.50 -2.57 -1.98
N VAL A 87 2.69 -3.03 -2.94
CA VAL A 87 3.10 -3.17 -4.34
C VAL A 87 3.41 -1.81 -4.97
N SER A 88 2.59 -0.78 -4.71
CA SER A 88 2.88 0.57 -5.19
C SER A 88 4.20 1.11 -4.63
N GLY A 89 4.52 0.79 -3.37
CA GLY A 89 5.82 1.07 -2.76
C GLY A 89 6.98 0.34 -3.46
N LEU A 90 6.80 -0.93 -3.79
CA LEU A 90 7.78 -1.70 -4.57
C LEU A 90 8.05 -1.06 -5.94
N LEU A 91 7.00 -0.62 -6.62
CA LEU A 91 7.10 0.07 -7.91
C LEU A 91 7.87 1.40 -7.78
N MET A 92 7.55 2.19 -6.74
CA MET A 92 8.25 3.45 -6.47
C MET A 92 9.73 3.23 -6.19
N GLN A 93 10.07 2.25 -5.38
CA GLN A 93 11.47 1.89 -5.08
C GLN A 93 12.23 1.40 -6.32
N ALA A 94 11.56 0.68 -7.22
CA ALA A 94 12.14 0.27 -8.50
C ALA A 94 12.40 1.46 -9.42
N MET A 95 11.40 2.36 -9.57
CA MET A 95 11.48 3.51 -10.45
C MET A 95 12.54 4.53 -10.00
N THR A 96 12.63 4.76 -8.69
CA THR A 96 13.57 5.73 -8.12
C THR A 96 14.93 5.14 -7.76
N ARG A 97 15.07 3.81 -7.80
CA ARG A 97 16.24 3.06 -7.28
C ARG A 97 16.63 3.46 -5.86
N ASN A 98 15.63 3.87 -5.10
CA ASN A 98 15.82 4.28 -3.72
C ASN A 98 14.98 3.38 -2.82
N PRO A 99 15.58 2.60 -1.91
CA PRO A 99 14.85 1.71 -0.99
C PRO A 99 13.96 2.46 0.02
N LEU A 100 14.14 3.78 0.15
CA LEU A 100 13.37 4.64 1.03
C LEU A 100 12.22 5.36 0.29
N ALA A 101 12.05 5.13 -1.00
CA ALA A 101 10.94 5.72 -1.74
C ALA A 101 9.60 5.10 -1.33
N SER A 102 8.61 5.94 -1.19
CA SER A 102 7.22 5.54 -0.90
C SER A 102 6.25 6.24 -1.84
N PRO A 103 5.02 5.75 -2.01
CA PRO A 103 4.01 6.40 -2.83
C PRO A 103 3.67 7.84 -2.42
N LYS A 104 3.90 8.22 -1.16
CA LYS A 104 3.72 9.60 -0.67
C LYS A 104 4.55 10.62 -1.47
N ILE A 105 5.75 10.22 -1.91
CA ILE A 105 6.63 11.08 -2.71
C ILE A 105 6.03 11.42 -4.09
N PHE A 106 4.99 10.72 -4.53
CA PHE A 106 4.34 10.97 -5.82
C PHE A 106 3.18 11.98 -5.76
N GLY A 107 2.92 12.59 -4.59
CA GLY A 107 1.85 13.56 -4.41
C GLY A 107 0.43 12.97 -4.50
N VAL A 108 0.31 11.67 -4.76
CA VAL A 108 -0.96 10.96 -4.96
C VAL A 108 -1.82 11.02 -3.69
N SER A 109 -1.24 10.66 -2.55
CA SER A 109 -1.97 10.66 -1.28
C SER A 109 -2.37 12.07 -0.85
N SER A 110 -1.48 13.06 -0.98
CA SER A 110 -1.78 14.44 -0.59
C SER A 110 -2.80 15.10 -1.53
N GLY A 111 -2.75 14.80 -2.83
CA GLY A 111 -3.75 15.26 -3.78
C GLY A 111 -5.14 14.67 -3.51
N ALA A 112 -5.22 13.38 -3.20
CA ALA A 112 -6.47 12.74 -2.79
C ALA A 112 -7.02 13.37 -1.50
N SER A 113 -6.17 13.51 -0.47
CA SER A 113 -6.55 14.10 0.82
C SER A 113 -7.04 15.54 0.68
N PHE A 114 -6.35 16.34 -0.12
CA PHE A 114 -6.77 17.71 -0.40
C PHE A 114 -8.16 17.79 -1.00
N VAL A 115 -8.42 17.01 -2.05
CA VAL A 115 -9.73 17.06 -2.74
C VAL A 115 -10.85 16.54 -1.84
N ILE A 116 -10.61 15.46 -1.07
CA ILE A 116 -11.63 14.92 -0.16
C ILE A 116 -11.94 15.93 0.95
N VAL A 117 -10.94 16.53 1.58
CA VAL A 117 -11.15 17.54 2.63
C VAL A 117 -11.84 18.78 2.07
N LEU A 118 -11.43 19.23 0.87
CA LEU A 118 -12.08 20.35 0.18
C LEU A 118 -13.59 20.06 -0.02
N VAL A 119 -13.91 18.87 -0.55
CA VAL A 119 -15.30 18.50 -0.83
C VAL A 119 -16.10 18.35 0.46
N THR A 120 -15.58 17.63 1.45
CA THR A 120 -16.31 17.38 2.69
C THR A 120 -16.58 18.66 3.49
N ILE A 121 -15.65 19.62 3.48
CA ILE A 121 -15.78 20.85 4.29
C ILE A 121 -16.40 22.00 3.50
N ILE A 122 -15.95 22.24 2.27
CA ILE A 122 -16.34 23.43 1.50
C ILE A 122 -17.55 23.17 0.60
N ILE A 123 -17.72 21.93 0.10
CA ILE A 123 -18.77 21.56 -0.86
C ILE A 123 -19.48 20.27 -0.40
N PRO A 124 -20.16 20.28 0.78
CA PRO A 124 -20.78 19.06 1.34
C PRO A 124 -21.80 18.39 0.40
N SER A 125 -22.37 19.13 -0.54
CA SER A 125 -23.29 18.59 -1.55
C SER A 125 -22.65 17.54 -2.46
N LEU A 126 -21.33 17.52 -2.55
CA LEU A 126 -20.57 16.55 -3.35
C LEU A 126 -19.95 15.41 -2.50
N GLU A 127 -20.21 15.36 -1.20
CA GLU A 127 -19.63 14.33 -0.31
C GLU A 127 -19.95 12.90 -0.76
N TYR A 128 -21.13 12.67 -1.33
CA TYR A 128 -21.52 11.39 -1.92
C TYR A 128 -20.54 10.90 -3.01
N TYR A 129 -19.89 11.83 -3.70
CA TYR A 129 -18.92 11.55 -4.76
C TYR A 129 -17.46 11.59 -4.26
N SER A 130 -17.23 11.70 -2.96
CA SER A 130 -15.88 11.86 -2.35
C SER A 130 -14.87 10.81 -2.81
N LEU A 131 -15.29 9.56 -2.95
CA LEU A 131 -14.47 8.46 -3.47
C LEU A 131 -13.92 8.80 -4.88
N TYR A 132 -14.78 9.15 -5.81
CA TYR A 132 -14.38 9.45 -7.19
C TYR A 132 -13.54 10.72 -7.25
N LEU A 133 -13.91 11.72 -6.48
CA LEU A 133 -13.17 12.99 -6.40
C LEU A 133 -11.79 12.80 -5.75
N GLY A 134 -11.69 11.91 -4.76
CA GLY A 134 -10.41 11.51 -4.18
C GLY A 134 -9.48 10.85 -5.20
N VAL A 135 -10.00 9.98 -6.05
CA VAL A 135 -9.26 9.38 -7.17
C VAL A 135 -8.79 10.43 -8.17
N ILE A 136 -9.66 11.40 -8.50
CA ILE A 136 -9.31 12.54 -9.37
C ILE A 136 -8.19 13.38 -8.70
N GLY A 137 -8.31 13.67 -7.41
CA GLY A 137 -7.27 14.36 -6.64
C GLY A 137 -5.93 13.62 -6.64
N ALA A 138 -5.98 12.29 -6.47
CA ALA A 138 -4.81 11.43 -6.58
C ALA A 138 -4.14 11.52 -7.95
N PHE A 139 -4.96 11.48 -9.02
CA PHE A 139 -4.48 11.61 -10.40
C PHE A 139 -3.87 12.99 -10.66
N ILE A 140 -4.53 14.05 -10.24
CA ILE A 140 -4.01 15.43 -10.38
C ILE A 140 -2.67 15.57 -9.64
N GLY A 141 -2.58 15.10 -8.40
CA GLY A 141 -1.34 15.11 -7.62
C GLY A 141 -0.20 14.37 -8.32
N GLY A 142 -0.45 13.13 -8.73
CA GLY A 142 0.53 12.31 -9.43
C GLY A 142 0.94 12.88 -10.80
N LEU A 143 -0.02 13.37 -11.59
CA LEU A 143 0.24 13.99 -12.88
C LEU A 143 1.08 15.27 -12.74
N THR A 144 0.78 16.09 -11.73
CA THR A 144 1.54 17.32 -11.46
C THR A 144 3.00 16.99 -11.10
N VAL A 145 3.22 16.01 -10.23
CA VAL A 145 4.59 15.55 -9.91
C VAL A 145 5.28 15.00 -11.15
N TYR A 146 4.58 14.20 -11.95
CA TYR A 146 5.14 13.63 -13.17
C TYR A 146 5.57 14.72 -14.17
N THR A 147 4.74 15.73 -14.40
CA THR A 147 5.06 16.84 -15.32
C THR A 147 6.22 17.71 -14.80
N LEU A 148 6.20 18.06 -13.52
CA LEU A 148 7.26 18.87 -12.89
C LEU A 148 8.60 18.14 -12.81
N SER A 149 8.59 16.82 -12.71
CA SER A 149 9.82 16.01 -12.69
C SER A 149 10.56 15.95 -14.04
N GLY A 150 10.00 16.57 -15.10
CA GLY A 150 10.62 16.64 -16.42
C GLY A 150 10.37 15.41 -17.28
N ALA A 151 9.15 14.88 -17.24
CA ALA A 151 8.71 13.69 -17.96
C ALA A 151 9.10 13.66 -19.46
N THR A 152 9.13 14.83 -20.11
CA THR A 152 9.48 14.99 -21.54
C THR A 152 10.96 15.31 -21.77
N LYS A 153 11.70 15.77 -20.75
CA LYS A 153 13.08 16.28 -20.86
C LYS A 153 14.13 15.48 -20.08
N GLY A 154 13.85 14.23 -19.74
CA GLY A 154 14.73 13.37 -18.97
C GLY A 154 14.45 13.43 -17.46
N MET A 155 13.47 12.64 -17.05
CA MET A 155 13.13 12.42 -15.66
C MET A 155 14.27 11.70 -14.93
N THR A 156 14.75 12.29 -13.83
CA THR A 156 15.70 11.64 -12.93
C THR A 156 15.04 11.34 -11.59
N PRO A 157 15.51 10.32 -10.84
CA PRO A 157 15.00 10.02 -9.51
C PRO A 157 15.02 11.21 -8.55
N ILE A 158 16.03 12.08 -8.64
CA ILE A 158 16.17 13.27 -7.81
C ILE A 158 15.09 14.30 -8.14
N LYS A 159 14.88 14.61 -9.44
CA LYS A 159 13.82 15.54 -9.87
C LYS A 159 12.45 15.06 -9.43
N LEU A 160 12.20 13.75 -9.55
CA LEU A 160 10.95 13.15 -9.12
C LEU A 160 10.73 13.30 -7.62
N ALA A 161 11.74 13.05 -6.80
CA ALA A 161 11.66 13.20 -5.34
C ALA A 161 11.42 14.66 -4.94
N LEU A 162 12.15 15.62 -5.54
CA LEU A 162 12.01 17.06 -5.25
C LEU A 162 10.62 17.58 -5.67
N ALA A 163 10.17 17.25 -6.88
CA ALA A 163 8.83 17.61 -7.36
C ALA A 163 7.74 17.03 -6.44
N GLY A 164 7.90 15.77 -6.06
CA GLY A 164 6.96 15.08 -5.17
C GLY A 164 6.89 15.71 -3.78
N MET A 165 8.02 16.05 -3.18
CA MET A 165 8.05 16.77 -1.90
C MET A 165 7.40 18.15 -1.99
N ALA A 166 7.68 18.92 -3.04
CA ALA A 166 7.07 20.23 -3.23
C ALA A 166 5.54 20.13 -3.36
N ILE A 167 5.04 19.20 -4.16
CA ILE A 167 3.60 19.00 -4.36
C ILE A 167 2.94 18.43 -3.09
N HIS A 168 3.62 17.52 -2.38
CA HIS A 168 3.14 17.03 -1.10
C HIS A 168 2.97 18.16 -0.09
N LEU A 169 3.97 19.02 0.09
CA LEU A 169 3.90 20.17 0.98
C LEU A 169 2.81 21.16 0.55
N PHE A 170 2.68 21.42 -0.74
CA PHE A 170 1.64 22.30 -1.27
C PHE A 170 0.24 21.80 -0.93
N PHE A 171 -0.10 20.56 -1.28
CA PHE A 171 -1.42 20.02 -0.98
C PHE A 171 -1.66 19.82 0.51
N SER A 172 -0.64 19.45 1.29
CA SER A 172 -0.78 19.33 2.75
C SER A 172 -1.06 20.68 3.40
N SER A 173 -0.34 21.73 2.99
CA SER A 173 -0.60 23.09 3.51
C SER A 173 -1.98 23.61 3.13
N MET A 174 -2.45 23.31 1.91
CA MET A 174 -3.82 23.63 1.48
C MET A 174 -4.86 22.88 2.33
N THR A 175 -4.63 21.60 2.59
CA THR A 175 -5.50 20.77 3.43
C THR A 175 -5.57 21.31 4.86
N GLU A 176 -4.42 21.59 5.46
CA GLU A 176 -4.32 22.17 6.81
C GLU A 176 -4.98 23.54 6.87
N GLY A 177 -4.79 24.38 5.84
CA GLY A 177 -5.44 25.69 5.75
C GLY A 177 -6.97 25.60 5.76
N ILE A 178 -7.54 24.66 4.98
CA ILE A 178 -9.01 24.43 4.98
C ILE A 178 -9.49 24.00 6.37
N ILE A 179 -8.79 23.09 7.03
CA ILE A 179 -9.15 22.60 8.36
C ILE A 179 -9.11 23.74 9.40
N ILE A 180 -8.03 24.52 9.42
CA ILE A 180 -7.87 25.63 10.38
C ILE A 180 -8.93 26.72 10.18
N LEU A 181 -9.28 27.03 8.94
CA LEU A 181 -10.28 28.07 8.64
C LEU A 181 -11.72 27.59 8.94
N ASN A 182 -11.92 26.29 9.18
CA ASN A 182 -13.23 25.69 9.46
C ASN A 182 -13.17 24.90 10.78
N GLU A 183 -13.11 25.61 11.90
CA GLU A 183 -12.96 25.06 13.27
C GLU A 183 -14.04 24.02 13.65
N ASN A 184 -15.20 24.06 13.01
CA ASN A 184 -16.29 23.07 13.17
C ASN A 184 -16.07 21.82 12.27
N SER A 185 -14.91 21.71 11.61
CA SER A 185 -14.65 20.57 10.74
C SER A 185 -14.58 19.28 11.55
N ASN A 186 -15.43 18.38 11.15
CA ASN A 186 -15.78 17.12 11.78
C ASN A 186 -14.59 16.29 12.24
N GLU A 187 -14.67 15.73 13.44
CA GLU A 187 -13.80 14.66 13.92
C GLU A 187 -13.60 13.55 12.86
N GLN A 188 -14.64 13.28 12.05
CA GLN A 188 -14.60 12.31 10.96
C GLN A 188 -13.51 12.59 9.93
N VAL A 189 -13.32 13.85 9.53
CA VAL A 189 -12.25 14.25 8.60
C VAL A 189 -10.87 13.99 9.20
N MET A 190 -10.70 14.29 10.50
CA MET A 190 -9.46 14.03 11.21
C MET A 190 -9.16 12.52 11.31
N PHE A 191 -10.16 11.71 11.65
CA PHE A 191 -10.03 10.25 11.67
C PHE A 191 -9.68 9.70 10.30
N TRP A 192 -10.30 10.21 9.24
CA TRP A 192 -10.01 9.78 7.88
C TRP A 192 -8.58 10.16 7.45
N LEU A 193 -8.10 11.37 7.78
CA LEU A 193 -6.74 11.82 7.46
C LEU A 193 -5.63 11.00 8.13
N VAL A 194 -5.93 10.33 9.22
CA VAL A 194 -4.98 9.40 9.88
C VAL A 194 -4.95 8.04 9.20
N GLY A 195 -5.99 7.71 8.45
CA GLY A 195 -6.18 6.43 7.76
C GLY A 195 -6.89 5.39 8.62
N SER A 196 -8.09 4.99 8.19
CA SER A 196 -8.96 4.07 8.93
C SER A 196 -9.65 3.07 8.02
N LEU A 197 -9.90 1.87 8.56
CA LEU A 197 -10.70 0.83 7.92
C LEU A 197 -12.07 0.64 8.61
N SER A 198 -12.40 1.46 9.62
CA SER A 198 -13.57 1.24 10.47
C SER A 198 -14.92 1.43 9.76
N SER A 199 -14.97 2.30 8.76
CA SER A 199 -16.20 2.68 8.04
C SER A 199 -16.37 2.01 6.68
N MET A 200 -15.66 0.92 6.39
CA MET A 200 -15.69 0.26 5.08
C MET A 200 -17.05 -0.34 4.76
N LYS A 201 -17.58 -0.01 3.58
CA LYS A 201 -18.85 -0.50 3.04
C LYS A 201 -18.62 -1.34 1.79
N TRP A 202 -19.54 -2.27 1.51
CA TRP A 202 -19.49 -3.11 0.32
C TRP A 202 -19.48 -2.30 -0.98
N ASP A 203 -20.31 -1.26 -1.07
CA ASP A 203 -20.43 -0.45 -2.28
C ASP A 203 -19.10 0.22 -2.66
N GLU A 204 -18.39 0.74 -1.66
CA GLU A 204 -17.07 1.36 -1.86
C GLU A 204 -16.03 0.33 -2.30
N ILE A 205 -16.02 -0.83 -1.65
CA ILE A 205 -15.06 -1.91 -1.95
C ILE A 205 -15.31 -2.46 -3.34
N LEU A 206 -16.54 -2.78 -3.68
CA LEU A 206 -16.90 -3.31 -4.99
C LEU A 206 -16.59 -2.33 -6.12
N THR A 207 -16.65 -1.03 -5.83
CA THR A 207 -16.28 0.02 -6.79
C THR A 207 -14.78 0.05 -7.08
N ILE A 208 -13.93 -0.08 -6.06
CA ILE A 208 -12.47 0.03 -6.25
C ILE A 208 -11.79 -1.30 -6.58
N LEU A 209 -12.37 -2.42 -6.17
CA LEU A 209 -11.77 -3.75 -6.28
C LEU A 209 -11.38 -4.13 -7.72
N PRO A 210 -12.22 -3.91 -8.76
CA PRO A 210 -11.85 -4.20 -10.14
C PRO A 210 -10.59 -3.42 -10.59
N TRP A 211 -10.48 -2.15 -10.19
CA TRP A 211 -9.34 -1.31 -10.52
C TRP A 211 -8.06 -1.76 -9.81
N LEU A 212 -8.16 -2.12 -8.52
CA LEU A 212 -7.03 -2.66 -7.77
C LEU A 212 -6.55 -3.99 -8.35
N ILE A 213 -7.46 -4.93 -8.63
CA ILE A 213 -7.13 -6.22 -9.23
C ILE A 213 -6.51 -6.02 -10.62
N GLY A 214 -7.12 -5.19 -11.47
CA GLY A 214 -6.59 -4.88 -12.79
C GLY A 214 -5.17 -4.29 -12.74
N ALA A 215 -4.93 -3.33 -11.85
CA ALA A 215 -3.61 -2.72 -11.67
C ALA A 215 -2.58 -3.71 -11.08
N LEU A 216 -2.98 -4.58 -10.15
CA LEU A 216 -2.11 -5.63 -9.60
C LEU A 216 -1.71 -6.64 -10.69
N ILE A 217 -2.66 -7.08 -11.51
CA ILE A 217 -2.39 -7.97 -12.64
C ILE A 217 -1.45 -7.28 -13.65
N ALA A 218 -1.73 -6.03 -14.02
CA ALA A 218 -0.88 -5.25 -14.91
C ALA A 218 0.55 -5.09 -14.35
N THR A 219 0.69 -4.95 -13.03
CA THR A 219 2.00 -4.91 -12.37
C THR A 219 2.79 -6.20 -12.55
N VAL A 220 2.15 -7.36 -12.53
CA VAL A 220 2.82 -8.64 -12.79
C VAL A 220 3.36 -8.70 -14.22
N PHE A 221 2.60 -8.22 -15.21
CA PHE A 221 3.03 -8.20 -16.62
C PHE A 221 4.28 -7.34 -16.86
N ILE A 222 4.46 -6.26 -16.10
CA ILE A 222 5.68 -5.43 -16.20
C ILE A 222 6.84 -5.93 -15.31
N GLY A 223 6.68 -7.04 -14.61
CA GLY A 223 7.69 -7.56 -13.67
C GLY A 223 9.06 -7.83 -14.32
N ARG A 224 9.11 -8.27 -15.60
CA ARG A 224 10.37 -8.43 -16.35
C ARG A 224 11.04 -7.09 -16.59
N GLN A 225 10.31 -6.09 -17.03
CA GLN A 225 10.81 -4.75 -17.29
C GLN A 225 11.38 -4.11 -16.01
N LEU A 226 10.72 -4.32 -14.86
CA LEU A 226 11.21 -3.88 -13.56
C LEU A 226 12.55 -4.55 -13.21
N THR A 227 12.68 -5.85 -13.47
CA THR A 227 13.92 -6.59 -13.21
C THR A 227 15.09 -6.07 -14.06
N ILE A 228 14.84 -5.77 -15.34
CA ILE A 228 15.83 -5.18 -16.23
C ILE A 228 16.21 -3.76 -15.81
N MET A 229 15.22 -2.96 -15.41
CA MET A 229 15.42 -1.57 -14.98
C MET A 229 16.31 -1.45 -13.72
N GLU A 230 16.35 -2.48 -12.88
CA GLU A 230 17.22 -2.51 -11.69
C GLU A 230 18.71 -2.61 -12.05
N LEU A 231 19.04 -3.12 -13.25
CA LEU A 231 20.44 -3.24 -13.73
C LEU A 231 21.06 -1.88 -14.12
N GLY A 232 20.23 -0.87 -14.31
CA GLY A 232 20.65 0.47 -14.73
C GLY A 232 19.99 0.92 -16.03
N ASP A 233 19.81 2.24 -16.19
CA ASP A 233 19.15 2.82 -17.37
C ASP A 233 19.91 2.52 -18.66
N ASP A 234 21.25 2.58 -18.63
CA ASP A 234 22.08 2.38 -19.81
C ASP A 234 22.06 0.90 -20.23
N ILE A 235 22.12 -0.02 -19.27
CA ILE A 235 22.00 -1.46 -19.54
C ILE A 235 20.60 -1.78 -20.08
N ALA A 236 19.56 -1.22 -19.45
CA ALA A 236 18.17 -1.45 -19.86
C ALA A 236 17.91 -0.93 -21.28
N LYS A 237 18.45 0.24 -21.66
CA LYS A 237 18.41 0.77 -23.03
C LYS A 237 19.18 -0.13 -24.00
N GLY A 238 20.38 -0.60 -23.62
CA GLY A 238 21.17 -1.52 -24.41
C GLY A 238 20.45 -2.85 -24.70
N LEU A 239 19.58 -3.28 -23.79
CA LEU A 239 18.68 -4.44 -23.96
C LEU A 239 17.40 -4.12 -24.73
N GLY A 240 17.28 -2.91 -25.32
CA GLY A 240 16.13 -2.49 -26.13
C GLY A 240 14.91 -1.99 -25.33
N GLN A 241 15.04 -1.77 -24.01
CA GLN A 241 13.93 -1.33 -23.19
C GLN A 241 13.68 0.19 -23.32
N ASN A 242 12.44 0.56 -23.60
CA ASN A 242 12.03 1.96 -23.57
C ASN A 242 11.71 2.39 -22.12
N ILE A 243 12.72 2.94 -21.44
CA ILE A 243 12.64 3.31 -20.02
C ILE A 243 11.53 4.33 -19.75
N ASN A 244 11.32 5.30 -20.67
CA ASN A 244 10.29 6.31 -20.49
C ASN A 244 8.89 5.71 -20.50
N LYS A 245 8.60 4.78 -21.43
CA LYS A 245 7.32 4.06 -21.44
C LYS A 245 7.10 3.26 -20.15
N VAL A 246 8.12 2.56 -19.66
CA VAL A 246 8.01 1.77 -18.43
C VAL A 246 7.78 2.67 -17.23
N ARG A 247 8.47 3.82 -17.13
CA ARG A 247 8.25 4.79 -16.05
C ARG A 247 6.84 5.39 -16.06
N ILE A 248 6.28 5.68 -17.25
CA ILE A 248 4.88 6.14 -17.38
C ILE A 248 3.93 5.06 -16.84
N ILE A 249 4.11 3.82 -17.27
CA ILE A 249 3.25 2.70 -16.82
C ILE A 249 3.35 2.53 -15.31
N ILE A 250 4.56 2.53 -14.75
CA ILE A 250 4.76 2.48 -13.29
C ILE A 250 4.04 3.62 -12.60
N GLY A 251 4.19 4.85 -13.08
CA GLY A 251 3.53 6.03 -12.52
C GLY A 251 2.01 5.89 -12.50
N LEU A 252 1.41 5.44 -13.61
CA LEU A 252 -0.03 5.19 -13.69
C LEU A 252 -0.49 4.09 -12.71
N LEU A 253 0.25 2.99 -12.63
CA LEU A 253 -0.06 1.91 -11.69
C LEU A 253 0.05 2.37 -10.23
N VAL A 254 1.05 3.16 -9.88
CA VAL A 254 1.20 3.76 -8.55
C VAL A 254 0.02 4.68 -8.24
N ILE A 255 -0.41 5.52 -9.19
CA ILE A 255 -1.57 6.41 -9.02
C ILE A 255 -2.83 5.59 -8.77
N ILE A 256 -3.09 4.54 -9.56
CA ILE A 256 -4.27 3.70 -9.40
C ILE A 256 -4.23 2.96 -8.06
N LEU A 257 -3.15 2.22 -7.77
CA LEU A 257 -3.03 1.43 -6.55
C LEU A 257 -3.12 2.28 -5.29
N THR A 258 -2.42 3.43 -5.27
CA THR A 258 -2.41 4.32 -4.10
C THR A 258 -3.67 5.18 -4.05
N GLY A 259 -4.10 5.75 -5.18
CA GLY A 259 -5.25 6.64 -5.27
C GLY A 259 -6.54 5.94 -4.83
N MET A 260 -6.81 4.73 -5.37
CA MET A 260 -7.96 3.93 -4.96
C MET A 260 -7.91 3.55 -3.48
N SER A 261 -6.73 3.19 -2.97
CA SER A 261 -6.55 2.86 -1.55
C SER A 261 -6.81 4.05 -0.64
N VAL A 262 -6.25 5.21 -0.97
CA VAL A 262 -6.37 6.43 -0.16
C VAL A 262 -7.78 7.01 -0.21
N SER A 263 -8.48 6.92 -1.35
CA SER A 263 -9.82 7.50 -1.50
C SER A 263 -10.87 6.92 -0.56
N ILE A 264 -10.70 5.67 -0.10
CA ILE A 264 -11.63 5.05 0.86
C ILE A 264 -11.06 4.90 2.27
N ALA A 265 -9.76 4.58 2.39
CA ALA A 265 -9.14 4.29 3.69
C ALA A 265 -8.35 5.47 4.28
N GLY A 266 -8.26 6.58 3.54
CA GLY A 266 -7.36 7.66 3.89
C GLY A 266 -5.87 7.32 3.70
N PRO A 267 -4.96 8.25 4.02
CA PRO A 267 -3.53 8.09 3.78
C PRO A 267 -2.87 7.17 4.81
N ILE A 268 -2.80 5.88 4.52
CA ILE A 268 -2.07 4.91 5.36
C ILE A 268 -0.57 4.95 5.05
N GLY A 269 0.23 5.18 6.08
CA GLY A 269 1.68 5.32 5.97
C GLY A 269 2.45 4.02 6.16
N PHE A 270 3.74 4.04 5.77
CA PHE A 270 4.77 3.04 6.03
C PHE A 270 4.62 1.66 5.36
N VAL A 271 3.42 1.18 5.02
CA VAL A 271 3.21 -0.12 4.37
C VAL A 271 4.05 -0.23 3.09
N GLY A 272 3.95 0.75 2.18
CA GLY A 272 4.71 0.80 0.94
C GLY A 272 6.22 1.04 1.12
N LEU A 273 6.69 1.41 2.30
CA LEU A 273 8.10 1.57 2.61
C LEU A 273 8.71 0.28 3.17
N ILE A 274 8.05 -0.30 4.16
CA ILE A 274 8.57 -1.42 4.96
C ILE A 274 8.49 -2.73 4.19
N VAL A 275 7.34 -3.03 3.62
CA VAL A 275 7.07 -4.34 3.03
C VAL A 275 8.03 -4.67 1.88
N PRO A 276 8.27 -3.78 0.90
CA PRO A 276 9.25 -4.05 -0.14
C PRO A 276 10.67 -4.24 0.41
N HIS A 277 11.03 -3.50 1.47
CA HIS A 277 12.33 -3.64 2.13
C HIS A 277 12.50 -5.03 2.76
N ILE A 278 11.45 -5.53 3.44
CA ILE A 278 11.43 -6.89 3.99
C ILE A 278 11.57 -7.91 2.86
N VAL A 279 10.74 -7.82 1.81
CA VAL A 279 10.73 -8.76 0.69
C VAL A 279 12.09 -8.84 -0.01
N LYS A 280 12.72 -7.70 -0.31
CA LYS A 280 14.04 -7.63 -0.95
C LYS A 280 15.13 -8.36 -0.15
N ARG A 281 14.99 -8.46 1.16
CA ARG A 281 15.96 -9.14 2.03
C ARG A 281 15.84 -10.67 1.96
N TYR A 282 14.65 -11.20 1.67
CA TYR A 282 14.36 -12.64 1.76
C TYR A 282 14.26 -13.33 0.40
N VAL A 283 14.02 -12.59 -0.68
CA VAL A 283 13.73 -13.13 -2.02
C VAL A 283 14.78 -12.68 -3.05
N SER A 284 14.82 -13.38 -4.17
CA SER A 284 15.67 -12.99 -5.31
C SER A 284 15.19 -11.66 -5.91
N LYS A 285 16.10 -10.94 -6.60
CA LYS A 285 15.78 -9.67 -7.29
C LYS A 285 14.90 -9.86 -8.54
N ASN A 286 14.08 -10.90 -8.58
CA ASN A 286 13.12 -11.15 -9.66
C ASN A 286 11.76 -10.58 -9.25
N TYR A 287 11.31 -9.52 -9.93
CA TYR A 287 10.06 -8.83 -9.63
C TYR A 287 8.82 -9.70 -9.83
N LEU A 288 8.85 -10.69 -10.75
CA LEU A 288 7.74 -11.65 -10.90
C LEU A 288 7.49 -12.46 -9.61
N VAL A 289 8.54 -12.70 -8.83
CA VAL A 289 8.45 -13.38 -7.54
C VAL A 289 8.19 -12.38 -6.41
N MET A 290 8.76 -11.16 -6.51
CA MET A 290 8.63 -10.16 -5.46
C MET A 290 7.22 -9.56 -5.38
N ILE A 291 6.57 -9.30 -6.52
CA ILE A 291 5.25 -8.63 -6.58
C ILE A 291 4.19 -9.39 -5.78
N PRO A 292 3.92 -10.70 -6.04
CA PRO A 292 2.90 -11.42 -5.28
C PRO A 292 3.24 -11.52 -3.79
N LEU A 293 4.51 -11.74 -3.45
CA LEU A 293 4.91 -11.80 -2.05
C LEU A 293 4.77 -10.44 -1.34
N THR A 294 5.08 -9.35 -2.04
CA THR A 294 4.88 -7.99 -1.53
C THR A 294 3.40 -7.73 -1.24
N PHE A 295 2.51 -8.20 -2.12
CA PHE A 295 1.08 -8.12 -1.90
C PHE A 295 0.65 -8.87 -0.64
N ILE A 296 1.07 -10.12 -0.47
CA ILE A 296 0.71 -10.96 0.69
C ILE A 296 1.20 -10.32 1.98
N ILE A 297 2.49 -9.96 2.08
CA ILE A 297 3.05 -9.35 3.30
C ILE A 297 2.46 -7.97 3.57
N GLY A 298 2.06 -7.22 2.53
CA GLY A 298 1.36 -5.95 2.67
C GLY A 298 -0.04 -6.13 3.27
N ALA A 299 -0.77 -7.14 2.80
CA ALA A 299 -2.04 -7.55 3.38
C ALA A 299 -1.88 -7.99 4.84
N ASP A 300 -0.90 -8.83 5.13
CA ASP A 300 -0.57 -9.27 6.49
C ASP A 300 -0.34 -8.10 7.44
N LEU A 301 0.50 -7.16 7.02
CA LEU A 301 0.86 -6.00 7.85
C LEU A 301 -0.37 -5.14 8.15
N LEU A 302 -1.21 -4.87 7.14
CA LEU A 302 -2.37 -4.00 7.33
C LEU A 302 -3.47 -4.69 8.13
N LEU A 303 -3.77 -5.97 7.86
CA LEU A 303 -4.74 -6.76 8.63
C LEU A 303 -4.32 -6.91 10.10
N LEU A 304 -3.05 -7.21 10.36
CA LEU A 304 -2.54 -7.28 11.73
C LEU A 304 -2.62 -5.93 12.42
N SER A 305 -2.26 -4.84 11.74
CA SER A 305 -2.35 -3.48 12.29
C SER A 305 -3.79 -3.10 12.61
N ASP A 306 -4.74 -3.55 11.80
CA ASP A 306 -6.17 -3.33 12.02
C ASP A 306 -6.69 -4.11 13.24
N VAL A 307 -6.24 -5.35 13.45
CA VAL A 307 -6.55 -6.10 14.68
C VAL A 307 -5.97 -5.40 15.90
N LEU A 308 -4.70 -4.97 15.83
CA LEU A 308 -4.04 -4.28 16.93
C LEU A 308 -4.72 -2.95 17.25
N SER A 309 -5.15 -2.19 16.25
CA SER A 309 -5.85 -0.91 16.45
C SER A 309 -7.15 -1.08 17.25
N ARG A 310 -7.87 -2.19 17.05
CA ARG A 310 -9.08 -2.55 17.81
C ARG A 310 -8.80 -3.03 19.23
N LEU A 311 -7.65 -3.67 19.45
CA LEU A 311 -7.29 -4.19 20.78
C LEU A 311 -6.76 -3.09 21.71
N ILE A 312 -5.99 -2.14 21.18
CA ILE A 312 -5.32 -1.09 21.98
C ILE A 312 -6.35 -0.14 22.62
N THR A 313 -7.41 0.19 21.93
CA THR A 313 -8.40 1.18 22.38
C THR A 313 -9.75 0.59 22.79
N TYR A 314 -9.81 -0.75 22.96
CA TYR A 314 -11.06 -1.42 23.31
C TYR A 314 -11.80 -0.73 24.50
N PRO A 315 -13.12 -0.48 24.41
CA PRO A 315 -14.08 -0.90 23.37
C PRO A 315 -14.18 0.04 22.16
N TYR A 316 -13.40 1.11 22.13
CA TYR A 316 -13.35 2.06 20.99
C TYR A 316 -12.48 1.52 19.86
N GLU A 317 -12.54 2.18 18.72
CA GLU A 317 -11.73 1.83 17.57
C GLU A 317 -10.73 2.95 17.25
N SER A 318 -9.46 2.61 17.09
CA SER A 318 -8.40 3.53 16.67
C SER A 318 -8.16 3.45 15.17
N PRO A 319 -7.81 4.55 14.49
CA PRO A 319 -7.39 4.50 13.10
C PRO A 319 -6.17 3.57 12.89
N VAL A 320 -6.25 2.69 11.90
CA VAL A 320 -5.17 1.73 11.59
C VAL A 320 -3.86 2.42 11.21
N GLY A 321 -3.94 3.65 10.66
CA GLY A 321 -2.79 4.45 10.27
C GLY A 321 -1.88 4.83 11.44
N ILE A 322 -2.41 4.94 12.68
CA ILE A 322 -1.59 5.15 13.88
C ILE A 322 -0.70 3.93 14.11
N VAL A 323 -1.28 2.72 14.08
CA VAL A 323 -0.55 1.48 14.34
C VAL A 323 0.50 1.22 13.25
N THR A 324 0.12 1.39 11.96
CA THR A 324 1.09 1.21 10.86
C THR A 324 2.24 2.22 10.94
N SER A 325 1.95 3.47 11.33
CA SER A 325 2.97 4.50 11.49
C SER A 325 3.91 4.22 12.67
N PHE A 326 3.36 3.76 13.80
CA PHE A 326 4.15 3.38 14.97
C PHE A 326 5.07 2.18 14.68
N VAL A 327 4.52 1.10 14.13
CA VAL A 327 5.29 -0.08 13.71
C VAL A 327 6.35 0.31 12.67
N GLY A 328 5.98 1.20 11.76
CA GLY A 328 6.86 1.71 10.72
C GLY A 328 8.04 2.49 11.26
N ALA A 329 7.79 3.40 12.18
CA ALA A 329 8.81 4.21 12.81
C ALA A 329 9.81 3.35 13.61
N LEU A 330 9.31 2.38 14.39
CA LEU A 330 10.16 1.43 15.13
C LEU A 330 11.02 0.57 14.20
N TYR A 331 10.43 0.06 13.11
CA TYR A 331 11.17 -0.72 12.13
C TYR A 331 12.27 0.09 11.46
N PHE A 332 11.99 1.35 11.09
CA PHE A 332 12.95 2.23 10.48
C PHE A 332 14.11 2.60 11.44
N LEU A 333 13.78 2.90 12.69
CA LEU A 333 14.77 3.15 13.74
C LEU A 333 15.71 1.94 13.91
N PHE A 334 15.15 0.74 13.96
CA PHE A 334 15.91 -0.50 14.08
C PHE A 334 16.90 -0.71 12.92
N ILE A 335 16.46 -0.46 11.69
CA ILE A 335 17.33 -0.59 10.50
C ILE A 335 18.45 0.44 10.54
N THR A 336 18.14 1.68 10.90
CA THR A 336 19.13 2.76 10.98
C THR A 336 20.23 2.44 12.00
N ILE A 337 19.86 2.00 13.19
CA ILE A 337 20.80 1.60 14.23
C ILE A 337 21.67 0.41 13.79
N LYS A 338 21.09 -0.58 13.12
CA LYS A 338 21.87 -1.71 12.58
C LYS A 338 22.75 -1.34 11.39
N GLY A 339 22.35 -0.40 10.58
CA GLY A 339 23.13 0.11 9.45
C GLY A 339 24.40 0.82 9.92
N VAL A 340 24.29 1.64 10.97
CA VAL A 340 25.43 2.36 11.56
C VAL A 340 26.47 1.40 12.18
N LYS A 341 26.06 0.25 12.70
CA LYS A 341 27.00 -0.75 13.27
C LYS A 341 27.78 -1.55 12.21
N ARG A 342 27.55 -1.34 10.91
CA ARG A 342 28.25 -2.02 9.81
C ARG A 342 29.20 -1.12 9.03
N ILE A 343 29.32 0.14 9.43
CA ILE A 343 30.33 1.11 9.00
C ILE A 343 31.42 1.16 10.07
#